data_38aa903b1945094ab7d94556870b6139
#
_entry.id   38aa903b1945094ab7d94556870b6139
#
_cell.length_a   1.000
_cell.length_b   1.000
_cell.length_c   1.000
_cell.angle_alpha   90.00
_cell.angle_beta   90.00
_cell.angle_gamma   90.00
#
_symmetry.space_group_name_H-M   'P 1'
#
loop_
_entity.id
_entity.type
_entity.pdbx_description
1 polymer ?
#
loop_
_entity_poly.entity_id
_entity_poly.type
_entity_poly.pdbx_seq_one_letter_code
_entity_poly.pdbx_strand_id
1 'polypeptide(L)'
;MVDAWGSELSQALSSIGPNSDILRQRLIVEFQFGPNQTLRFDKTLTGLDLDSGQQQRALLRRLEWAIGRLDIKKIEKSMPAVGMNIASCIKGTRSIDEVAAFPGKITIVGGKLRHHETPSFGASNHLASILIQAHTMNDAKTAIINLKPTMKDGKADLGKIKQTCEELGYSFAKCVKGKITGSHSRLDILLDEGDFGWEPSLYILAHNPLELIDRTHQICSQIGD
;
A
#
# COMPACT_ATOMS: atom_id res chain seq x y z
N MET A 1 -7.39 10.89 29.59
CA MET A 1 -7.42 9.41 29.57
C MET A 1 -6.24 8.80 28.79
N VAL A 2 -5.76 9.40 27.71
CA VAL A 2 -4.58 8.89 26.95
C VAL A 2 -3.27 9.03 27.73
N ASP A 3 -3.11 10.09 28.53
CA ASP A 3 -1.88 10.34 29.30
C ASP A 3 -1.69 9.38 30.50
N ALA A 4 -2.78 8.89 31.09
CA ALA A 4 -2.72 7.91 32.17
C ALA A 4 -2.22 6.54 31.68
N TRP A 5 -2.68 6.10 30.50
CA TRP A 5 -2.25 4.85 29.88
C TRP A 5 -0.77 4.90 29.45
N GLY A 6 -0.29 6.05 28.97
CA GLY A 6 1.09 6.24 28.58
C GLY A 6 2.05 6.13 29.76
N SER A 7 1.68 6.64 30.94
CA SER A 7 2.50 6.56 32.15
C SER A 7 2.53 5.17 32.78
N GLU A 8 1.37 4.49 32.85
CA GLU A 8 1.30 3.11 33.36
C GLU A 8 2.04 2.12 32.46
N LEU A 9 1.89 2.26 31.15
CA LEU A 9 2.60 1.43 30.18
C LEU A 9 4.12 1.69 30.26
N SER A 10 4.54 2.94 30.42
CA SER A 10 5.95 3.29 30.57
C SER A 10 6.54 2.74 31.87
N GLN A 11 5.77 2.73 32.97
CA GLN A 11 6.17 2.15 34.25
C GLN A 11 6.24 0.61 34.17
N ALA A 12 5.24 -0.03 33.55
CA ALA A 12 5.24 -1.47 33.33
C ALA A 12 6.43 -1.92 32.46
N LEU A 13 6.73 -1.18 31.40
CA LEU A 13 7.89 -1.45 30.53
C LEU A 13 9.24 -1.21 31.21
N SER A 14 9.33 -0.26 32.14
CA SER A 14 10.53 -0.01 32.92
C SER A 14 10.86 -1.12 33.91
N SER A 15 9.86 -1.89 34.35
CA SER A 15 10.02 -3.04 35.24
C SER A 15 10.57 -4.29 34.55
N ILE A 16 10.61 -4.33 33.21
CA ILE A 16 11.00 -5.52 32.42
C ILE A 16 12.53 -5.60 32.19
N GLY A 17 13.29 -4.59 32.65
CA GLY A 17 14.74 -4.58 32.56
C GLY A 17 15.27 -4.24 31.14
N PRO A 18 16.49 -4.70 30.79
CA PRO A 18 17.20 -4.24 29.56
C PRO A 18 16.49 -4.60 28.23
N ASN A 19 15.50 -5.47 28.25
CA ASN A 19 14.65 -5.75 27.08
C ASN A 19 13.48 -4.78 26.91
N SER A 20 13.31 -3.81 27.84
CA SER A 20 12.20 -2.86 27.80
C SER A 20 12.21 -1.99 26.54
N ASP A 21 13.39 -1.65 26.01
CA ASP A 21 13.51 -0.83 24.81
C ASP A 21 13.06 -1.55 23.55
N ILE A 22 13.32 -2.85 23.45
CA ILE A 22 12.85 -3.70 22.35
C ILE A 22 11.31 -3.83 22.42
N LEU A 23 10.74 -3.97 23.60
CA LEU A 23 9.29 -4.04 23.80
C LEU A 23 8.61 -2.69 23.57
N ARG A 24 9.24 -1.58 24.00
CA ARG A 24 8.80 -0.21 23.65
C ARG A 24 8.78 0.01 22.15
N GLN A 25 9.82 -0.40 21.44
CA GLN A 25 9.89 -0.31 19.99
C GLN A 25 8.78 -1.13 19.31
N ARG A 26 8.50 -2.34 19.79
CA ARG A 26 7.41 -3.18 19.28
C ARG A 26 6.04 -2.57 19.53
N LEU A 27 5.77 -2.11 20.73
CA LEU A 27 4.50 -1.47 21.10
C LEU A 27 4.26 -0.19 20.29
N ILE A 28 5.26 0.65 20.10
CA ILE A 28 5.16 1.87 19.32
C ILE A 28 4.78 1.55 17.86
N VAL A 29 5.38 0.52 17.26
CA VAL A 29 5.03 0.09 15.89
C VAL A 29 3.61 -0.45 15.82
N GLU A 30 3.13 -1.12 16.85
CA GLU A 30 1.77 -1.69 16.90
C GLU A 30 0.69 -0.65 17.22
N PHE A 31 0.98 0.38 18.01
CA PHE A 31 0.03 1.45 18.37
C PHE A 31 -0.04 2.61 17.37
N GLN A 32 0.90 2.75 16.44
CA GLN A 32 0.91 3.83 15.44
C GLN A 32 -0.31 3.85 14.50
N PHE A 33 -1.24 2.90 14.62
CA PHE A 33 -2.16 2.58 13.53
C PHE A 33 -3.64 2.48 13.92
N GLY A 34 -4.05 3.09 14.98
CA GLY A 34 -5.48 3.24 15.27
C GLY A 34 -6.18 4.16 14.25
N PRO A 35 -7.43 3.84 13.87
CA PRO A 35 -8.15 4.46 12.74
C PRO A 35 -8.54 5.90 12.99
N ASN A 36 -7.93 6.75 13.59
CA ASN A 36 -8.16 8.21 13.73
C ASN A 36 -7.20 8.87 14.73
N GLN A 37 -6.10 8.23 15.10
CA GLN A 37 -5.15 8.83 16.01
C GLN A 37 -3.86 9.15 15.27
N THR A 38 -3.69 10.41 14.91
CA THR A 38 -2.36 10.98 14.67
C THR A 38 -1.68 11.06 16.02
N LEU A 39 -1.11 9.95 16.49
CA LEU A 39 -0.20 9.97 17.64
C LEU A 39 1.03 10.75 17.19
N ARG A 40 1.15 11.99 17.65
CA ARG A 40 2.39 12.75 17.54
C ARG A 40 3.38 12.13 18.51
N PHE A 41 4.23 11.26 18.01
CA PHE A 41 5.38 10.79 18.77
C PHE A 41 6.42 11.89 18.88
N ASP A 42 7.01 12.01 20.07
CA ASP A 42 8.16 12.86 20.27
C ASP A 42 9.28 12.47 19.30
N LYS A 43 9.99 13.45 18.76
CA LYS A 43 11.10 13.26 17.80
C LYS A 43 12.18 12.30 18.30
N THR A 44 12.30 12.09 19.60
CA THR A 44 13.21 11.12 20.22
C THR A 44 12.94 9.67 19.86
N LEU A 45 11.69 9.32 19.46
CA LEU A 45 11.34 7.97 19.06
C LEU A 45 11.45 7.71 17.54
N THR A 46 11.57 8.76 16.74
CA THR A 46 11.78 8.66 15.28
C THR A 46 13.24 8.42 14.90
N GLY A 47 14.17 8.49 15.84
CA GLY A 47 15.61 8.24 15.66
C GLY A 47 16.06 6.81 15.92
N LEU A 48 15.13 5.87 16.09
CA LEU A 48 15.49 4.46 16.19
C LEU A 48 15.84 3.94 14.80
N ASP A 49 17.12 3.81 14.53
CA ASP A 49 17.64 3.02 13.42
C ASP A 49 17.24 1.56 13.64
N LEU A 50 16.03 1.24 13.17
CA LEU A 50 15.64 -0.16 13.05
C LEU A 50 16.66 -0.83 12.13
N ASP A 51 17.28 -1.91 12.58
CA ASP A 51 18.10 -2.70 11.69
C ASP A 51 17.28 -3.12 10.44
N SER A 52 17.95 -3.45 9.36
CA SER A 52 17.28 -3.80 8.10
C SER A 52 16.26 -4.93 8.27
N GLY A 53 16.54 -5.90 9.12
CA GLY A 53 15.63 -7.00 9.43
C GLY A 53 14.38 -6.58 10.19
N GLN A 54 14.46 -5.57 11.05
CA GLN A 54 13.30 -5.02 11.75
C GLN A 54 12.43 -4.20 10.80
N GLN A 55 13.02 -3.40 9.91
CA GLN A 55 12.28 -2.66 8.89
C GLN A 55 11.53 -3.60 7.95
N GLN A 56 12.17 -4.68 7.51
CA GLN A 56 11.54 -5.70 6.67
C GLN A 56 10.35 -6.37 7.37
N ARG A 57 10.52 -6.81 8.63
CA ARG A 57 9.41 -7.40 9.42
C ARG A 57 8.26 -6.43 9.63
N ALA A 58 8.56 -5.16 9.90
CA ALA A 58 7.55 -4.11 10.04
C ALA A 58 6.78 -3.88 8.73
N LEU A 59 7.47 -3.92 7.58
CA LEU A 59 6.84 -3.78 6.26
C LEU A 59 5.85 -4.92 5.97
N LEU A 60 6.25 -6.18 6.21
CA LEU A 60 5.38 -7.34 6.02
C LEU A 60 4.10 -7.23 6.86
N ARG A 61 4.22 -6.88 8.15
CA ARG A 61 3.08 -6.68 9.03
C ARG A 61 2.16 -5.54 8.57
N ARG A 62 2.74 -4.44 8.06
CA ARG A 62 1.95 -3.33 7.50
C ARG A 62 1.14 -3.76 6.29
N LEU A 63 1.67 -4.64 5.44
CA LEU A 63 0.94 -5.20 4.31
C LEU A 63 -0.22 -6.09 4.76
N GLU A 64 0.01 -6.99 5.72
CA GLU A 64 -1.05 -7.83 6.30
C GLU A 64 -2.17 -6.96 6.90
N TRP A 65 -1.79 -5.94 7.62
CA TRP A 65 -2.75 -5.05 8.25
C TRP A 65 -3.52 -4.19 7.25
N ALA A 66 -2.84 -3.71 6.23
CA ALA A 66 -3.45 -2.94 5.16
C ALA A 66 -4.55 -3.76 4.45
N ILE A 67 -4.26 -5.02 4.11
CA ILE A 67 -5.26 -5.88 3.45
C ILE A 67 -6.47 -6.17 4.36
N GLY A 68 -6.24 -6.28 5.68
CA GLY A 68 -7.32 -6.44 6.66
C GLY A 68 -8.26 -5.23 6.77
N ARG A 69 -7.83 -4.05 6.32
CA ARG A 69 -8.63 -2.81 6.30
C ARG A 69 -9.35 -2.57 4.98
N LEU A 70 -9.09 -3.39 3.97
CA LEU A 70 -9.68 -3.20 2.65
C LEU A 70 -11.18 -3.54 2.69
N ASP A 71 -12.02 -2.54 2.44
CA ASP A 71 -13.48 -2.69 2.39
C ASP A 71 -13.91 -3.31 1.05
N ILE A 72 -14.34 -4.56 1.11
CA ILE A 72 -14.76 -5.33 -0.06
C ILE A 72 -15.87 -4.62 -0.83
N LYS A 73 -16.85 -4.04 -0.13
CA LYS A 73 -18.00 -3.37 -0.77
C LYS A 73 -17.57 -2.20 -1.66
N LYS A 74 -16.45 -1.56 -1.33
CA LYS A 74 -15.91 -0.44 -2.11
C LYS A 74 -15.13 -0.91 -3.32
N ILE A 75 -14.48 -2.08 -3.25
CA ILE A 75 -13.51 -2.52 -4.26
C ILE A 75 -14.01 -3.65 -5.16
N GLU A 76 -15.13 -4.31 -4.83
CA GLU A 76 -15.57 -5.52 -5.53
C GLU A 76 -15.77 -5.31 -7.04
N LYS A 77 -16.27 -4.14 -7.46
CA LYS A 77 -16.41 -3.79 -8.88
C LYS A 77 -15.07 -3.55 -9.59
N SER A 78 -14.04 -3.19 -8.83
CA SER A 78 -12.68 -2.93 -9.30
C SER A 78 -11.74 -4.11 -9.11
N MET A 79 -12.27 -5.29 -8.73
CA MET A 79 -11.47 -6.50 -8.60
C MET A 79 -11.10 -7.04 -9.99
N PRO A 80 -9.80 -7.22 -10.31
CA PRO A 80 -9.39 -7.86 -11.55
C PRO A 80 -9.86 -9.32 -11.61
N ALA A 81 -10.20 -9.82 -12.80
CA ALA A 81 -10.65 -11.20 -12.99
C ALA A 81 -9.62 -12.23 -12.50
N VAL A 82 -8.35 -11.91 -12.65
CA VAL A 82 -7.23 -12.75 -12.21
C VAL A 82 -6.78 -12.48 -10.77
N GLY A 83 -7.51 -11.64 -10.03
CA GLY A 83 -7.17 -11.19 -8.68
C GLY A 83 -6.24 -9.97 -8.66
N MET A 84 -6.28 -9.25 -7.55
CA MET A 84 -5.41 -8.11 -7.28
C MET A 84 -4.16 -8.52 -6.48
N ASN A 85 -3.24 -7.60 -6.31
CA ASN A 85 -2.18 -7.70 -5.32
C ASN A 85 -1.84 -6.32 -4.77
N ILE A 86 -1.20 -6.30 -3.62
CA ILE A 86 -0.63 -5.11 -2.98
C ILE A 86 0.85 -5.38 -2.77
N ALA A 87 1.69 -4.39 -3.09
CA ALA A 87 3.12 -4.48 -2.88
C ALA A 87 3.66 -3.23 -2.19
N SER A 88 4.74 -3.39 -1.45
CA SER A 88 5.40 -2.27 -0.80
C SER A 88 6.89 -2.52 -0.64
N CYS A 89 7.66 -1.43 -0.57
CA CYS A 89 9.10 -1.45 -0.34
C CYS A 89 9.51 -0.47 0.76
N ILE A 90 10.73 -0.61 1.24
CA ILE A 90 11.37 0.36 2.13
C ILE A 90 11.91 1.51 1.26
N LYS A 91 11.92 2.73 1.80
CA LYS A 91 12.51 3.88 1.11
C LYS A 91 13.98 3.61 0.76
N GLY A 92 14.36 3.93 -0.47
CA GLY A 92 15.70 3.69 -1.00
C GLY A 92 15.90 2.32 -1.65
N THR A 93 14.88 1.44 -1.65
CA THR A 93 14.89 0.15 -2.36
C THR A 93 15.17 0.33 -3.86
N ARG A 94 16.02 -0.54 -4.41
CA ARG A 94 16.43 -0.52 -5.82
C ARG A 94 16.20 -1.83 -6.55
N SER A 95 15.98 -2.93 -5.80
CA SER A 95 15.76 -4.26 -6.33
C SER A 95 14.31 -4.69 -6.23
N ILE A 96 13.81 -5.42 -7.24
CA ILE A 96 12.49 -6.03 -7.22
C ILE A 96 12.37 -7.10 -6.12
N ASP A 97 13.49 -7.75 -5.77
CA ASP A 97 13.53 -8.78 -4.72
C ASP A 97 13.35 -8.18 -3.31
N GLU A 98 13.54 -6.87 -3.15
CA GLU A 98 13.33 -6.14 -1.89
C GLU A 98 11.91 -5.55 -1.79
N VAL A 99 11.05 -5.85 -2.74
CA VAL A 99 9.63 -5.47 -2.72
C VAL A 99 8.81 -6.61 -2.15
N ALA A 100 8.06 -6.34 -1.09
CA ALA A 100 7.16 -7.30 -0.47
C ALA A 100 5.78 -7.25 -1.14
N ALA A 101 5.16 -8.41 -1.34
CA ALA A 101 3.81 -8.57 -1.87
C ALA A 101 3.19 -9.88 -1.38
N PHE A 102 1.92 -10.14 -1.66
CA PHE A 102 1.29 -11.42 -1.36
C PHE A 102 1.60 -12.45 -2.46
N PRO A 103 2.11 -13.64 -2.12
CA PRO A 103 2.24 -14.74 -3.07
C PRO A 103 0.87 -15.14 -3.63
N GLY A 104 0.77 -15.39 -4.93
CA GLY A 104 -0.39 -15.97 -5.58
C GLY A 104 -1.59 -15.04 -5.80
N LYS A 105 -1.55 -13.77 -5.41
CA LYS A 105 -2.66 -12.81 -5.56
C LYS A 105 -3.74 -12.89 -4.46
N ILE A 106 -4.58 -11.87 -4.44
CA ILE A 106 -5.69 -11.68 -3.51
C ILE A 106 -6.99 -11.68 -4.32
N THR A 107 -7.96 -12.47 -3.87
CA THR A 107 -9.26 -12.63 -4.53
C THR A 107 -10.41 -12.44 -3.55
N ILE A 108 -11.64 -12.26 -4.05
CA ILE A 108 -12.86 -12.28 -3.25
C ILE A 108 -13.54 -13.62 -3.45
N VAL A 109 -13.70 -14.37 -2.36
CA VAL A 109 -14.41 -15.67 -2.36
C VAL A 109 -15.42 -15.68 -1.22
N GLY A 110 -16.70 -15.88 -1.53
CA GLY A 110 -17.77 -15.89 -0.53
C GLY A 110 -17.87 -14.58 0.26
N GLY A 111 -17.66 -13.43 -0.40
CA GLY A 111 -17.72 -12.10 0.24
C GLY A 111 -16.56 -11.82 1.19
N LYS A 112 -15.46 -12.57 1.13
CA LYS A 112 -14.27 -12.38 1.94
C LYS A 112 -13.03 -12.31 1.06
N LEU A 113 -12.07 -11.47 1.45
CA LEU A 113 -10.75 -11.47 0.84
C LEU A 113 -10.03 -12.78 1.19
N ARG A 114 -9.39 -13.36 0.19
CA ARG A 114 -8.58 -14.58 0.31
C ARG A 114 -7.22 -14.37 -0.33
N HIS A 115 -6.20 -14.74 0.40
CA HIS A 115 -4.82 -14.90 -0.06
C HIS A 115 -4.29 -16.23 0.46
N HIS A 116 -3.38 -16.85 -0.26
CA HIS A 116 -2.90 -18.20 0.08
C HIS A 116 -1.84 -18.15 1.17
N GLU A 117 -0.99 -17.13 1.16
CA GLU A 117 0.16 -17.02 2.05
C GLU A 117 0.28 -15.60 2.60
N THR A 118 1.05 -15.46 3.68
CA THR A 118 1.46 -14.16 4.22
C THR A 118 2.38 -13.44 3.23
N PRO A 119 2.46 -12.09 3.27
CA PRO A 119 3.31 -11.34 2.36
C PRO A 119 4.77 -11.72 2.53
N SER A 120 5.49 -11.76 1.43
CA SER A 120 6.92 -12.05 1.38
C SER A 120 7.63 -11.18 0.34
N PHE A 121 8.94 -11.03 0.49
CA PHE A 121 9.78 -10.32 -0.48
C PHE A 121 9.92 -11.14 -1.76
N GLY A 122 9.98 -10.45 -2.92
CA GLY A 122 10.09 -11.10 -4.24
C GLY A 122 8.82 -11.81 -4.73
N ALA A 123 7.69 -11.68 -4.02
CA ALA A 123 6.46 -12.43 -4.33
C ALA A 123 5.69 -11.95 -5.57
N SER A 124 5.98 -10.78 -6.11
CA SER A 124 5.28 -10.23 -7.28
C SER A 124 6.20 -9.41 -8.18
N ASN A 125 6.80 -10.04 -9.17
CA ASN A 125 7.69 -9.36 -10.13
C ASN A 125 6.98 -8.22 -10.88
N HIS A 126 5.70 -8.40 -11.22
CA HIS A 126 4.93 -7.40 -11.96
C HIS A 126 4.77 -6.09 -11.17
N LEU A 127 4.18 -6.15 -9.96
CA LEU A 127 4.01 -4.95 -9.15
C LEU A 127 5.33 -4.38 -8.66
N ALA A 128 6.30 -5.24 -8.33
CA ALA A 128 7.63 -4.80 -7.93
C ALA A 128 8.32 -3.97 -9.03
N SER A 129 8.25 -4.42 -10.28
CA SER A 129 8.83 -3.68 -11.42
C SER A 129 8.22 -2.29 -11.58
N ILE A 130 6.88 -2.16 -11.48
CA ILE A 130 6.21 -0.87 -11.59
C ILE A 130 6.53 0.02 -10.38
N LEU A 131 6.50 -0.55 -9.17
CA LEU A 131 6.80 0.20 -7.96
C LEU A 131 8.24 0.73 -7.95
N ILE A 132 9.22 -0.06 -8.36
CA ILE A 132 10.63 0.40 -8.43
C ILE A 132 10.80 1.52 -9.45
N GLN A 133 10.14 1.46 -10.62
CA GLN A 133 10.13 2.57 -11.57
C GLN A 133 9.56 3.84 -10.95
N ALA A 134 8.39 3.75 -10.30
CA ALA A 134 7.76 4.89 -9.63
C ALA A 134 8.62 5.42 -8.48
N HIS A 135 9.19 4.53 -7.66
CA HIS A 135 10.08 4.87 -6.54
C HIS A 135 11.37 5.55 -7.00
N THR A 136 11.91 5.16 -8.16
CA THR A 136 13.07 5.83 -8.77
C THR A 136 12.75 7.26 -9.20
N MET A 137 11.54 7.51 -9.69
CA MET A 137 11.09 8.87 -10.07
C MET A 137 10.68 9.71 -8.86
N ASN A 138 10.13 9.08 -7.83
CA ASN A 138 9.71 9.70 -6.58
C ASN A 138 9.87 8.72 -5.42
N ASP A 139 10.92 8.88 -4.64
CA ASP A 139 11.32 7.97 -3.55
C ASP A 139 10.31 7.89 -2.39
N ALA A 140 9.35 8.81 -2.35
CA ALA A 140 8.24 8.76 -1.41
C ALA A 140 7.16 7.74 -1.81
N LYS A 141 7.16 7.22 -3.03
CA LYS A 141 6.21 6.18 -3.48
C LYS A 141 6.73 4.80 -3.10
N THR A 142 6.20 4.24 -2.02
CA THR A 142 6.66 2.96 -1.47
C THR A 142 5.59 1.89 -1.41
N ALA A 143 4.38 2.16 -1.89
CA ALA A 143 3.29 1.18 -1.93
C ALA A 143 2.47 1.30 -3.23
N ILE A 144 2.00 0.15 -3.73
CA ILE A 144 1.22 0.03 -4.96
C ILE A 144 0.16 -1.08 -4.83
N ILE A 145 -0.99 -0.87 -5.47
CA ILE A 145 -2.04 -1.88 -5.67
C ILE A 145 -2.48 -1.88 -7.13
N ASN A 146 -2.84 -3.03 -7.68
CA ASN A 146 -3.48 -3.12 -8.99
C ASN A 146 -4.96 -3.43 -8.86
N LEU A 147 -5.76 -2.74 -9.65
CA LEU A 147 -7.22 -2.87 -9.73
C LEU A 147 -7.65 -2.97 -11.19
N LYS A 148 -8.86 -3.46 -11.40
CA LYS A 148 -9.54 -3.33 -12.68
C LYS A 148 -10.03 -1.87 -12.82
N PRO A 149 -9.71 -1.17 -13.92
CA PRO A 149 -10.27 0.16 -14.18
C PRO A 149 -11.78 0.07 -14.45
N THR A 150 -12.50 1.18 -14.29
CA THR A 150 -13.86 1.28 -14.83
C THR A 150 -13.82 1.17 -16.35
N MET A 151 -14.80 0.48 -16.92
CA MET A 151 -14.83 0.13 -18.33
C MET A 151 -16.03 0.80 -19.02
N LYS A 152 -15.81 1.30 -20.24
CA LYS A 152 -16.84 1.80 -21.15
C LYS A 152 -16.60 1.25 -22.54
N ASP A 153 -17.61 0.66 -23.16
CA ASP A 153 -17.54 0.06 -24.49
C ASP A 153 -16.35 -0.91 -24.68
N GLY A 154 -16.08 -1.72 -23.65
CA GLY A 154 -15.01 -2.73 -23.64
C GLY A 154 -13.59 -2.18 -23.45
N LYS A 155 -13.43 -0.88 -23.21
CA LYS A 155 -12.15 -0.21 -22.95
C LYS A 155 -12.16 0.48 -21.59
N ALA A 156 -10.98 0.77 -21.04
CA ALA A 156 -10.87 1.59 -19.84
C ALA A 156 -11.49 2.99 -20.07
N ASP A 157 -12.38 3.41 -19.19
CA ASP A 157 -13.00 4.75 -19.26
C ASP A 157 -12.00 5.81 -18.80
N LEU A 158 -11.16 6.22 -19.73
CA LEU A 158 -10.14 7.24 -19.48
C LEU A 158 -10.73 8.57 -19.02
N GLY A 159 -11.93 8.94 -19.52
CA GLY A 159 -12.61 10.18 -19.14
C GLY A 159 -12.99 10.18 -17.66
N LYS A 160 -13.71 9.15 -17.22
CA LYS A 160 -14.12 8.98 -15.82
C LYS A 160 -12.91 8.91 -14.88
N ILE A 161 -11.87 8.14 -15.24
CA ILE A 161 -10.67 7.99 -14.42
C ILE A 161 -9.95 9.34 -14.26
N LYS A 162 -9.74 10.10 -15.34
CA LYS A 162 -9.10 11.42 -15.27
C LYS A 162 -9.90 12.41 -14.45
N GLN A 163 -11.21 12.47 -14.67
CA GLN A 163 -12.10 13.32 -13.88
C GLN A 163 -11.98 13.00 -12.38
N THR A 164 -12.04 11.71 -12.02
CA THR A 164 -11.87 11.27 -10.63
C THR A 164 -10.51 11.70 -10.04
N CYS A 165 -9.44 11.58 -10.83
CA CYS A 165 -8.12 12.03 -10.39
C CYS A 165 -8.08 13.53 -10.13
N GLU A 166 -8.69 14.35 -11.02
CA GLU A 166 -8.76 15.80 -10.88
C GLU A 166 -9.57 16.21 -9.65
N GLU A 167 -10.74 15.62 -9.44
CA GLU A 167 -11.61 15.87 -8.28
C GLU A 167 -10.94 15.52 -6.95
N LEU A 168 -10.16 14.45 -6.91
CA LEU A 168 -9.41 14.02 -5.71
C LEU A 168 -8.03 14.68 -5.58
N GLY A 169 -7.60 15.48 -6.56
CA GLY A 169 -6.28 16.12 -6.58
C GLY A 169 -5.12 15.14 -6.77
N TYR A 170 -5.36 13.97 -7.38
CA TYR A 170 -4.36 12.98 -7.70
C TYR A 170 -3.76 13.20 -9.07
N SER A 171 -2.44 12.99 -9.20
CA SER A 171 -1.77 12.99 -10.49
C SER A 171 -2.08 11.71 -11.25
N PHE A 172 -2.26 11.84 -12.56
CA PHE A 172 -2.54 10.73 -13.46
C PHE A 172 -1.41 10.58 -14.49
N ALA A 173 -1.00 9.34 -14.74
CA ALA A 173 -0.08 9.02 -15.84
C ALA A 173 -0.49 7.69 -16.50
N LYS A 174 0.13 7.40 -17.66
CA LYS A 174 -0.07 6.12 -18.35
C LYS A 174 1.15 5.23 -18.19
N CYS A 175 0.91 3.93 -18.22
CA CYS A 175 1.96 2.94 -18.44
C CYS A 175 1.52 1.99 -19.57
N VAL A 176 2.49 1.33 -20.17
CA VAL A 176 2.26 0.35 -21.23
C VAL A 176 2.99 -0.93 -20.87
N LYS A 177 2.23 -2.02 -20.69
CA LYS A 177 2.79 -3.32 -20.26
C LYS A 177 3.69 -3.19 -19.04
N GLY A 178 3.23 -2.40 -18.05
CA GLY A 178 3.95 -2.15 -16.79
C GLY A 178 5.16 -1.20 -16.92
N LYS A 179 5.38 -0.55 -18.06
CA LYS A 179 6.41 0.48 -18.23
C LYS A 179 5.79 1.87 -18.12
N ILE A 180 6.24 2.66 -17.16
CA ILE A 180 5.77 4.05 -16.96
C ILE A 180 6.28 4.90 -18.10
N THR A 181 5.38 5.66 -18.74
CA THR A 181 5.72 6.53 -19.87
C THR A 181 5.99 7.95 -19.37
N GLY A 182 7.12 8.52 -19.77
CA GLY A 182 7.53 9.87 -19.38
C GLY A 182 8.19 9.95 -18.00
N SER A 183 8.55 11.17 -17.62
CA SER A 183 9.11 11.48 -16.29
C SER A 183 8.09 12.27 -15.48
N HIS A 184 7.82 11.86 -14.27
CA HIS A 184 6.79 12.44 -13.42
C HIS A 184 7.33 12.75 -12.02
N SER A 185 7.13 13.97 -11.55
CA SER A 185 7.45 14.37 -10.18
C SER A 185 6.40 13.88 -9.17
N ARG A 186 5.16 13.68 -9.64
CA ARG A 186 4.05 13.12 -8.86
C ARG A 186 3.50 11.91 -9.61
N LEU A 187 3.33 10.81 -8.90
CA LEU A 187 2.77 9.57 -9.42
C LEU A 187 1.79 9.04 -8.39
N ASP A 188 0.50 9.32 -8.58
CA ASP A 188 -0.54 8.81 -7.69
C ASP A 188 -1.31 7.67 -8.36
N ILE A 189 -1.66 7.83 -9.63
CA ILE A 189 -2.46 6.90 -10.41
C ILE A 189 -1.78 6.61 -11.74
N LEU A 190 -1.67 5.32 -12.09
CA LEU A 190 -1.24 4.86 -13.40
C LEU A 190 -2.33 4.03 -14.06
N LEU A 191 -2.56 4.25 -15.33
CA LEU A 191 -3.46 3.41 -16.15
C LEU A 191 -2.65 2.69 -17.22
N ASP A 192 -2.77 1.37 -17.23
CA ASP A 192 -2.46 0.52 -18.38
C ASP A 192 -3.78 0.24 -19.11
N GLU A 193 -3.93 0.74 -20.34
CA GLU A 193 -5.18 0.55 -21.09
C GLU A 193 -5.34 -0.88 -21.61
N GLY A 194 -4.31 -1.71 -21.39
CA GLY A 194 -4.29 -3.08 -21.88
C GLY A 194 -3.93 -3.16 -23.38
N ASP A 195 -3.75 -4.37 -23.83
CA ASP A 195 -3.45 -4.73 -25.22
C ASP A 195 -3.86 -6.18 -25.46
N PHE A 196 -3.68 -6.69 -26.67
CA PHE A 196 -3.95 -8.12 -26.93
C PHE A 196 -3.15 -9.02 -25.98
N GLY A 197 -3.87 -9.83 -25.19
CA GLY A 197 -3.29 -10.69 -24.16
C GLY A 197 -2.82 -9.96 -22.89
N TRP A 198 -3.13 -8.67 -22.73
CA TRP A 198 -2.78 -7.86 -21.57
C TRP A 198 -4.01 -7.14 -21.00
N GLU A 199 -4.45 -7.53 -19.81
CA GLU A 199 -5.65 -6.98 -19.17
C GLU A 199 -5.43 -5.51 -18.77
N PRO A 200 -6.40 -4.61 -19.04
CA PRO A 200 -6.34 -3.24 -18.54
C PRO A 200 -6.20 -3.21 -17.02
N SER A 201 -5.33 -2.36 -16.52
CA SER A 201 -5.03 -2.28 -15.09
C SER A 201 -4.89 -0.85 -14.61
N LEU A 202 -5.52 -0.55 -13.48
CA LEU A 202 -5.37 0.70 -12.75
C LEU A 202 -4.43 0.46 -11.56
N TYR A 203 -3.34 1.22 -11.48
CA TYR A 203 -2.42 1.16 -10.37
C TYR A 203 -2.56 2.41 -9.53
N ILE A 204 -2.71 2.23 -8.22
CA ILE A 204 -2.71 3.31 -7.24
C ILE A 204 -1.40 3.24 -6.48
N LEU A 205 -0.75 4.38 -6.29
CA LEU A 205 0.52 4.53 -5.60
C LEU A 205 0.36 5.43 -4.36
N ALA A 206 1.08 5.10 -3.30
CA ALA A 206 1.06 5.87 -2.05
C ALA A 206 2.41 5.81 -1.34
N HIS A 207 2.53 6.57 -0.24
CA HIS A 207 3.74 6.63 0.58
C HIS A 207 3.88 5.45 1.56
N ASN A 208 2.80 4.69 1.77
CA ASN A 208 2.79 3.49 2.62
C ASN A 208 1.52 2.66 2.35
N PRO A 209 1.48 1.40 2.80
CA PRO A 209 0.34 0.51 2.56
C PRO A 209 -1.00 1.00 3.11
N LEU A 210 -1.03 1.74 4.22
CA LEU A 210 -2.28 2.19 4.82
C LEU A 210 -2.89 3.36 4.05
N GLU A 211 -2.08 4.36 3.71
CA GLU A 211 -2.50 5.45 2.83
C GLU A 211 -2.97 4.91 1.48
N LEU A 212 -2.33 3.85 0.99
CA LEU A 212 -2.73 3.17 -0.23
C LEU A 212 -4.15 2.65 -0.15
N ILE A 213 -4.56 2.02 0.96
CA ILE A 213 -5.92 1.53 1.16
C ILE A 213 -6.92 2.70 1.20
N ASP A 214 -6.60 3.77 1.92
CA ASP A 214 -7.48 4.95 2.00
C ASP A 214 -7.69 5.59 0.62
N ARG A 215 -6.63 5.75 -0.18
CA ARG A 215 -6.71 6.22 -1.57
C ARG A 215 -7.51 5.25 -2.45
N THR A 216 -7.31 3.95 -2.28
CA THR A 216 -8.06 2.92 -3.00
C THR A 216 -9.55 3.05 -2.74
N HIS A 217 -9.95 3.22 -1.49
CA HIS A 217 -11.36 3.42 -1.14
C HIS A 217 -11.95 4.70 -1.74
N GLN A 218 -11.21 5.81 -1.71
CA GLN A 218 -11.65 7.08 -2.31
C GLN A 218 -11.89 6.94 -3.81
N ILE A 219 -10.92 6.37 -4.52
CA ILE A 219 -10.99 6.20 -5.97
C ILE A 219 -12.11 5.23 -6.35
N CYS A 220 -12.16 4.04 -5.73
CA CYS A 220 -13.16 3.03 -6.05
C CYS A 220 -14.59 3.50 -5.75
N SER A 221 -14.79 4.33 -4.72
CA SER A 221 -16.11 4.90 -4.42
C SER A 221 -16.60 5.86 -5.51
N GLN A 222 -15.71 6.56 -6.21
CA GLN A 222 -16.09 7.51 -7.28
C GLN A 222 -16.15 6.88 -8.67
N ILE A 223 -15.28 5.90 -8.96
CA ILE A 223 -15.29 5.23 -10.26
C ILE A 223 -16.30 4.08 -10.34
N GLY A 224 -16.81 3.62 -9.21
CA GLY A 224 -17.76 2.50 -9.11
C GLY A 224 -19.23 2.90 -9.31
N ASP A 225 -19.51 4.19 -9.31
CA ASP A 225 -20.82 4.76 -9.64
C ASP A 225 -20.92 5.01 -11.16
#